data_b7ee4be7eb09ae83126f8657a556a004
#
_entry.id   b7ee4be7eb09ae83126f8657a556a004
#
_cell.length_a   1.000
_cell.length_b   1.000
_cell.length_c   1.000
_cell.angle_alpha   90.00
_cell.angle_beta   90.00
_cell.angle_gamma   90.00
#
_symmetry.space_group_name_H-M   'P 1'
#
loop_
_entity.id
_entity.type
_entity.pdbx_description
1 polymer ?
#
loop_
_entity_poly.entity_id
_entity_poly.type
_entity_poly.pdbx_seq_one_letter_code
_entity_poly.pdbx_strand_id
1 'polypeptide(L)'
;MVEVFMPTYILLSKLTSGGRKTVKEKPERILEVNKEIEAFGAKVVQQFSVLGPYDFVNVVEAPDNEAITRVSIELGSRGTVHILSMPATPIDKFLSMLKN
;
A
#
# COMPACT_ATOMS: atom_id res chain seq x y z
N MET A 1 -1.86 -14.17 25.59
CA MET A 1 -1.75 -13.02 24.64
C MET A 1 -2.40 -13.41 23.32
N VAL A 2 -3.30 -12.60 22.83
CA VAL A 2 -3.96 -12.86 21.54
C VAL A 2 -3.16 -12.17 20.45
N GLU A 3 -2.69 -12.95 19.48
CA GLU A 3 -2.09 -12.36 18.28
C GLU A 3 -3.16 -11.72 17.41
N VAL A 4 -2.95 -10.48 17.02
CA VAL A 4 -3.82 -9.80 16.07
C VAL A 4 -3.28 -10.10 14.67
N PHE A 5 -4.03 -10.90 13.93
CA PHE A 5 -3.68 -11.18 12.53
C PHE A 5 -4.20 -10.06 11.65
N MET A 6 -3.30 -9.43 10.92
CA MET A 6 -3.68 -8.43 9.93
C MET A 6 -3.47 -8.98 8.52
N PRO A 7 -4.52 -8.94 7.69
CA PRO A 7 -4.38 -9.30 6.28
C PRO A 7 -3.30 -8.49 5.54
N THR A 8 -2.76 -9.12 4.52
CA THR A 8 -1.75 -8.52 3.65
C THR A 8 -2.40 -7.97 2.39
N TYR A 9 -1.93 -6.83 1.96
CA TYR A 9 -2.37 -6.18 0.71
C TYR A 9 -1.16 -5.77 -0.11
N ILE A 10 -1.30 -5.84 -1.42
CA ILE A 10 -0.33 -5.29 -2.37
C ILE A 10 -0.95 -4.03 -2.97
N LEU A 11 -0.28 -2.90 -2.81
CA LEU A 11 -0.70 -1.63 -3.39
C LEU A 11 0.31 -1.24 -4.47
N LEU A 12 -0.18 -1.13 -5.70
CA LEU A 12 0.62 -0.66 -6.82
C LEU A 12 0.27 0.80 -7.06
N SER A 13 1.28 1.66 -6.97
CA SER A 13 1.07 3.09 -7.05
C SER A 13 1.65 3.64 -8.34
N LYS A 14 0.86 4.44 -9.04
CA LYS A 14 1.29 5.15 -10.24
C LYS A 14 1.16 6.65 -9.99
N LEU A 15 2.30 7.35 -10.07
CA LEU A 15 2.30 8.80 -9.87
C LEU A 15 1.73 9.53 -11.10
N THR A 16 1.01 10.60 -10.84
CA THR A 16 0.68 11.58 -11.88
C THR A 16 1.91 12.43 -12.16
N SER A 17 1.88 13.29 -13.17
CA SER A 17 2.99 14.22 -13.42
C SER A 17 3.22 15.15 -12.23
N GLY A 18 2.15 15.60 -11.57
CA GLY A 18 2.27 16.39 -10.34
C GLY A 18 2.89 15.60 -9.19
N GLY A 19 2.52 14.33 -9.06
CA GLY A 19 3.11 13.44 -8.06
C GLY A 19 4.60 13.21 -8.29
N ARG A 20 5.02 13.00 -9.54
CA ARG A 20 6.43 12.84 -9.90
C ARG A 20 7.23 14.08 -9.54
N LYS A 21 6.68 15.26 -9.84
CA LYS A 21 7.32 16.53 -9.50
C LYS A 21 7.53 16.65 -7.99
N THR A 22 6.51 16.33 -7.22
CA THR A 22 6.59 16.38 -5.75
C THR A 22 7.67 15.44 -5.22
N VAL A 23 7.71 14.19 -5.69
CA VAL A 23 8.71 13.21 -5.25
C VAL A 23 10.13 13.65 -5.63
N LYS A 24 10.29 14.24 -6.82
CA LYS A 24 11.59 14.74 -7.24
C LYS A 24 12.08 15.89 -6.38
N GLU A 25 11.20 16.84 -6.06
CA GLU A 25 11.54 18.02 -5.29
C GLU A 25 11.67 17.74 -3.79
N LYS A 26 10.85 16.80 -3.28
CA LYS A 26 10.78 16.48 -1.85
C LYS A 26 10.62 14.97 -1.65
N PRO A 27 11.68 14.18 -1.83
CA PRO A 27 11.60 12.71 -1.73
C PRO A 27 11.07 12.19 -0.39
N GLU A 28 11.36 12.90 0.70
CA GLU A 28 10.92 12.54 2.04
C GLU A 28 9.39 12.54 2.20
N ARG A 29 8.67 13.09 1.24
CA ARG A 29 7.21 13.06 1.22
C ARG A 29 6.67 11.63 1.24
N ILE A 30 7.43 10.68 0.66
CA ILE A 30 7.06 9.26 0.69
C ILE A 30 6.95 8.75 2.12
N LEU A 31 7.91 9.12 2.99
CA LEU A 31 7.89 8.70 4.39
C LEU A 31 6.77 9.38 5.18
N GLU A 32 6.45 10.62 4.85
CA GLU A 32 5.33 11.33 5.47
C GLU A 32 4.00 10.63 5.14
N VAL A 33 3.82 10.23 3.88
CA VAL A 33 2.63 9.51 3.44
C VAL A 33 2.53 8.15 4.13
N ASN A 34 3.65 7.45 4.32
CA ASN A 34 3.64 6.19 5.05
C ASN A 34 3.10 6.37 6.48
N LYS A 35 3.44 7.47 7.13
CA LYS A 35 2.90 7.79 8.47
C LYS A 35 1.40 8.09 8.43
N GLU A 36 0.94 8.75 7.38
CA GLU A 36 -0.50 8.98 7.19
C GLU A 36 -1.26 7.67 7.03
N ILE A 37 -0.68 6.73 6.30
CA ILE A 37 -1.25 5.38 6.14
C ILE A 37 -1.38 4.69 7.50
N GLU A 38 -0.38 4.83 8.36
CA GLU A 38 -0.43 4.28 9.72
C GLU A 38 -1.60 4.87 10.53
N ALA A 39 -1.92 6.14 10.32
CA ALA A 39 -3.05 6.79 11.01
C ALA A 39 -4.39 6.17 10.62
N PHE A 40 -4.49 5.49 9.47
CA PHE A 40 -5.68 4.75 9.07
C PHE A 40 -5.68 3.31 9.56
N GLY A 41 -4.71 2.93 10.38
CA GLY A 41 -4.62 1.60 10.95
C GLY A 41 -3.87 0.59 10.07
N ALA A 42 -3.28 1.02 8.97
CA ALA A 42 -2.50 0.17 8.07
C ALA A 42 -1.00 0.39 8.32
N LYS A 43 -0.19 -0.59 7.89
CA LYS A 43 1.26 -0.52 8.07
C LYS A 43 1.95 -0.88 6.76
N VAL A 44 2.83 -0.02 6.29
CA VAL A 44 3.69 -0.33 5.15
C VAL A 44 4.83 -1.21 5.64
N VAL A 45 4.83 -2.46 5.20
CA VAL A 45 5.80 -3.47 5.63
C VAL A 45 7.04 -3.45 4.74
N GLN A 46 6.82 -3.36 3.42
CA GLN A 46 7.87 -3.25 2.43
C GLN A 46 7.43 -2.28 1.34
N GLN A 47 8.39 -1.59 0.77
CA GLN A 47 8.10 -0.58 -0.25
C GLN A 47 9.25 -0.53 -1.24
N PHE A 48 8.92 -0.59 -2.51
CA PHE A 48 9.91 -0.59 -3.59
C PHE A 48 9.57 0.46 -4.64
N SER A 49 10.57 1.17 -5.12
CA SER A 49 10.48 1.94 -6.35
C SER A 49 10.74 0.98 -7.50
N VAL A 50 9.90 1.01 -8.53
CA VAL A 50 10.00 0.09 -9.66
C VAL A 50 9.92 0.83 -10.98
N LEU A 51 10.35 0.17 -12.04
CA LEU A 51 10.19 0.64 -13.41
C LEU A 51 9.03 -0.13 -14.06
N GLY A 52 8.40 0.48 -15.03
CA GLY A 52 7.28 -0.14 -15.75
C GLY A 52 6.00 0.66 -15.59
N PRO A 53 4.83 0.00 -15.64
CA PRO A 53 3.55 0.72 -15.60
C PRO A 53 3.23 1.33 -14.23
N TYR A 54 3.93 0.91 -13.18
CA TYR A 54 3.76 1.46 -11.83
C TYR A 54 5.08 2.03 -11.33
N ASP A 55 5.00 2.95 -10.39
CA ASP A 55 6.18 3.60 -9.80
C ASP A 55 6.59 2.96 -8.47
N PHE A 56 5.62 2.48 -7.69
CA PHE A 56 5.90 1.83 -6.40
C PHE A 56 5.10 0.55 -6.23
N VAL A 57 5.74 -0.42 -5.58
CA VAL A 57 5.08 -1.63 -5.07
C VAL A 57 5.16 -1.56 -3.55
N ASN A 58 4.01 -1.65 -2.90
CA ASN A 58 3.92 -1.55 -1.46
C ASN A 58 3.27 -2.80 -0.90
N VAL A 59 3.92 -3.43 0.08
CA VAL A 59 3.34 -4.52 0.86
C VAL A 59 2.81 -3.90 2.14
N VAL A 60 1.51 -4.02 2.37
CA VAL A 60 0.81 -3.34 3.45
C VAL A 60 0.01 -4.34 4.27
N GLU A 61 0.04 -4.19 5.58
CA GLU A 61 -0.85 -4.92 6.48
C GLU A 61 -1.93 -3.97 6.97
N ALA A 62 -3.16 -4.45 7.02
CA ALA A 62 -4.31 -3.66 7.47
C ALA A 62 -5.35 -4.58 8.10
N PRO A 63 -6.20 -4.08 9.03
CA PRO A 63 -7.20 -4.92 9.69
C PRO A 63 -8.24 -5.47 8.72
N ASP A 64 -8.62 -4.72 7.70
CA ASP A 64 -9.70 -5.09 6.78
C ASP A 64 -9.65 -4.28 5.49
N ASN A 65 -10.53 -4.64 4.56
CA ASN A 65 -10.66 -3.94 3.28
C ASN A 65 -11.09 -2.48 3.44
N GLU A 66 -11.85 -2.17 4.48
CA GLU A 66 -12.32 -0.80 4.72
C GLU A 66 -11.14 0.14 5.00
N ALA A 67 -10.17 -0.30 5.79
CA ALA A 67 -8.97 0.50 6.06
C ALA A 67 -8.21 0.78 4.76
N ILE A 68 -8.06 -0.22 3.90
CA ILE A 68 -7.38 -0.07 2.60
C ILE A 68 -8.19 0.83 1.66
N THR A 69 -9.50 0.72 1.68
CA THR A 69 -10.37 1.61 0.88
C THR A 69 -10.18 3.06 1.30
N ARG A 70 -10.11 3.34 2.60
CA ARG A 70 -9.85 4.70 3.10
C ARG A 70 -8.50 5.22 2.62
N VAL A 71 -7.47 4.41 2.70
CA VAL A 71 -6.13 4.76 2.20
C VAL A 71 -6.19 5.13 0.71
N SER A 72 -6.82 4.27 -0.10
CA SER A 72 -6.93 4.49 -1.54
C SER A 72 -7.67 5.77 -1.89
N ILE A 73 -8.79 6.01 -1.24
CA ILE A 73 -9.61 7.21 -1.50
C ILE A 73 -8.87 8.46 -1.03
N GLU A 74 -8.30 8.42 0.18
CA GLU A 74 -7.60 9.60 0.72
C GLU A 74 -6.42 9.99 -0.15
N LEU A 75 -5.56 9.02 -0.49
CA LEU A 75 -4.38 9.31 -1.29
C LEU A 75 -4.75 9.63 -2.74
N GLY A 76 -5.71 8.91 -3.31
CA GLY A 76 -6.16 9.15 -4.69
C GLY A 76 -6.83 10.51 -4.88
N SER A 77 -7.51 11.02 -3.85
CA SER A 77 -8.21 12.31 -3.93
C SER A 77 -7.28 13.51 -4.07
N ARG A 78 -6.00 13.34 -3.76
CA ARG A 78 -5.00 14.42 -3.83
C ARG A 78 -4.52 14.71 -5.24
N GLY A 79 -4.83 13.86 -6.21
CA GLY A 79 -4.44 14.05 -7.60
C GLY A 79 -2.98 13.77 -7.90
N THR A 80 -2.23 13.18 -6.95
CA THR A 80 -0.79 12.90 -7.12
C THR A 80 -0.49 11.44 -7.42
N VAL A 81 -1.44 10.53 -7.17
CA VAL A 81 -1.21 9.09 -7.31
C VAL A 81 -2.51 8.36 -7.65
N HIS A 82 -2.38 7.30 -8.45
CA HIS A 82 -3.43 6.29 -8.65
C HIS A 82 -2.94 5.01 -7.99
N ILE A 83 -3.81 4.35 -7.23
CA ILE A 83 -3.46 3.15 -6.48
C ILE A 83 -4.35 1.99 -6.91
N LEU A 84 -3.72 0.88 -7.25
CA LEU A 84 -4.39 -0.41 -7.42
C LEU A 84 -4.12 -1.21 -6.16
N SER A 85 -5.18 -1.52 -5.42
CA SER A 85 -5.09 -2.23 -4.14
C SER A 85 -5.62 -3.64 -4.28
N MET A 86 -4.85 -4.63 -3.84
CA MET A 86 -5.20 -6.03 -3.97
C MET A 86 -5.04 -6.74 -2.63
N PRO A 87 -6.08 -7.42 -2.12
CA PRO A 87 -5.86 -8.37 -1.03
C PRO A 87 -4.91 -9.46 -1.51
N ALA A 88 -3.97 -9.85 -0.66
CA ALA A 88 -2.95 -10.83 -1.01
C ALA A 88 -2.89 -11.93 0.03
N THR A 89 -2.78 -13.16 -0.42
CA THR A 89 -2.62 -14.31 0.46
C THR A 89 -1.16 -14.74 0.41
N PRO A 90 -0.44 -14.77 1.54
CA PRO A 90 0.92 -15.27 1.56
C PRO A 90 0.97 -16.69 0.99
N ILE A 91 2.04 -17.00 0.26
CA ILE A 91 2.11 -18.27 -0.48
C ILE A 91 2.01 -19.49 0.44
N ASP A 92 2.57 -19.42 1.63
CA ASP A 92 2.47 -20.53 2.60
C ASP A 92 1.03 -20.83 2.97
N LYS A 93 0.26 -19.79 3.21
CA LYS A 93 -1.16 -19.92 3.54
C LYS A 93 -1.95 -20.44 2.34
N PHE A 94 -1.65 -19.94 1.15
CA PHE A 94 -2.26 -20.40 -0.09
C PHE A 94 -2.06 -21.91 -0.28
N LEU A 95 -0.82 -22.37 -0.11
CA LEU A 95 -0.49 -23.81 -0.23
C LEU A 95 -1.24 -24.64 0.82
N SER A 96 -1.32 -24.14 2.05
CA SER A 96 -2.04 -24.85 3.13
C SER A 96 -3.52 -24.97 2.82
N MET A 97 -4.13 -23.96 2.23
CA MET A 97 -5.55 -23.99 1.84
C MET A 97 -5.85 -25.08 0.82
N LEU A 98 -4.91 -25.37 -0.06
CA LEU A 98 -5.12 -26.33 -1.15
C LEU A 98 -4.81 -27.76 -0.76
N LYS A 99 -4.19 -28.00 0.38
CA LYS A 99 -3.78 -29.34 0.85
C LYS A 99 -4.88 -30.13 1.55
N ASN A 100 -6.01 -29.57 1.78
CA ASN A 100 -7.10 -30.26 2.49
C ASN A 100 -7.91 -31.14 1.56
#